data_bec63cc3f9d618dd0f9d47164e09925b
#
_entry.id   bec63cc3f9d618dd0f9d47164e09925b
#
_cell.length_a   1.000
_cell.length_b   1.000
_cell.length_c   1.000
_cell.angle_alpha   90.00
_cell.angle_beta   90.00
_cell.angle_gamma   90.00
#
_symmetry.space_group_name_H-M   'P 1'
#
loop_
_entity.id
_entity.type
_entity.pdbx_description
1 polymer ?
#
loop_
_entity_poly.entity_id
_entity_poly.type
_entity_poly.pdbx_seq_one_letter_code
_entity_poly.pdbx_strand_id
1 'polypeptide(L)'
;MDIWSLIFGDPDLGAVDFPTLVRRTQPNDALICPRDHCPNAVVDREPPVWPVAAEHLRSIVSAVARGQPGTTILDERGAQTRYLVRSRLLRFPDTVNVDIVGRGENRATLALYSRSQIGRTDFGTNRRRLERWLALIEARVAMGG
;
A
#
# COMPACT_ATOMS: atom_id res chain seq x y z
N MET A 1 7.35 -22.48 -7.71
CA MET A 1 6.09 -21.79 -8.12
C MET A 1 4.96 -22.36 -7.29
N ASP A 2 4.14 -21.52 -6.68
CA ASP A 2 3.02 -21.99 -5.87
C ASP A 2 1.79 -22.28 -6.75
N ILE A 3 0.80 -22.96 -6.16
CA ILE A 3 -0.38 -23.36 -6.91
C ILE A 3 -1.20 -22.16 -7.37
N TRP A 4 -1.17 -21.06 -6.62
CA TRP A 4 -1.91 -19.84 -6.98
C TRP A 4 -1.35 -19.25 -8.28
N SER A 5 -0.03 -19.21 -8.42
CA SER A 5 0.60 -18.70 -9.65
C SER A 5 0.30 -19.57 -10.85
N LEU A 6 0.17 -20.88 -10.65
CA LEU A 6 -0.21 -21.79 -11.74
C LEU A 6 -1.64 -21.56 -12.22
N ILE A 7 -2.56 -21.26 -11.31
CA ILE A 7 -3.99 -21.13 -11.62
C ILE A 7 -4.34 -19.69 -12.02
N PHE A 8 -3.82 -18.69 -11.31
CA PHE A 8 -4.23 -17.28 -11.44
C PHE A 8 -3.16 -16.38 -12.06
N GLY A 9 -1.98 -16.91 -12.38
CA GLY A 9 -0.87 -16.15 -12.92
C GLY A 9 -0.02 -15.48 -11.86
N ASP A 10 0.79 -14.51 -12.26
CA ASP A 10 1.70 -13.79 -11.37
C ASP A 10 0.90 -13.03 -10.30
N PRO A 11 1.16 -13.27 -9.01
CA PRO A 11 0.48 -12.54 -7.95
C PRO A 11 0.88 -11.07 -7.85
N ASP A 12 2.02 -10.68 -8.42
CA ASP A 12 2.43 -9.28 -8.51
C ASP A 12 1.59 -8.58 -9.57
N LEU A 13 0.68 -7.70 -9.14
CA LEU A 13 -0.18 -6.94 -10.04
C LEU A 13 0.51 -5.71 -10.65
N GLY A 14 1.78 -5.50 -10.30
CA GLY A 14 2.60 -4.47 -10.92
C GLY A 14 2.47 -3.09 -10.29
N ALA A 15 3.19 -2.14 -10.88
CA ALA A 15 3.16 -0.75 -10.48
C ALA A 15 1.83 -0.10 -10.84
N VAL A 16 1.48 0.98 -10.15
CA VAL A 16 0.35 1.84 -10.51
C VAL A 16 0.83 3.28 -10.66
N ASP A 17 0.19 4.00 -11.55
CA ASP A 17 0.40 5.45 -11.67
C ASP A 17 -0.72 6.14 -10.90
N PHE A 18 -0.42 6.59 -9.68
CA PHE A 18 -1.43 7.19 -8.81
C PHE A 18 -2.12 8.42 -9.44
N PRO A 19 -1.41 9.32 -10.16
CA PRO A 19 -2.07 10.45 -10.79
C PRO A 19 -3.17 10.10 -11.80
N THR A 20 -3.06 8.94 -12.45
CA THR A 20 -4.06 8.50 -13.42
C THR A 20 -4.94 7.35 -12.93
N LEU A 21 -4.71 6.92 -11.70
CA LEU A 21 -5.41 5.76 -11.13
C LEU A 21 -6.92 5.98 -11.14
N VAL A 22 -7.64 5.00 -11.69
CA VAL A 22 -9.09 4.85 -11.58
C VAL A 22 -9.34 3.53 -10.86
N ARG A 23 -10.11 3.58 -9.78
CA ARG A 23 -10.34 2.39 -8.97
C ARG A 23 -11.21 1.37 -9.69
N ARG A 24 -11.09 0.14 -9.26
CA ARG A 24 -11.90 -0.98 -9.75
C ARG A 24 -13.36 -0.77 -9.38
N THR A 25 -14.27 -1.32 -10.21
CA THR A 25 -15.70 -1.33 -9.92
C THR A 25 -16.06 -2.36 -8.85
N GLN A 26 -15.25 -3.41 -8.71
CA GLN A 26 -15.45 -4.45 -7.71
C GLN A 26 -14.87 -4.02 -6.36
N PRO A 27 -15.54 -4.30 -5.22
CA PRO A 27 -15.08 -3.87 -3.91
C PRO A 27 -13.98 -4.79 -3.36
N ASN A 28 -12.84 -4.81 -4.01
CA ASN A 28 -11.70 -5.66 -3.64
C ASN A 28 -10.38 -4.88 -3.61
N ASP A 29 -10.46 -3.59 -3.37
CA ASP A 29 -9.30 -2.72 -3.19
C ASP A 29 -9.56 -1.67 -2.12
N ALA A 30 -8.48 -0.97 -1.72
CA ALA A 30 -8.55 0.17 -0.81
C ALA A 30 -7.46 1.18 -1.17
N LEU A 31 -7.78 2.46 -0.99
CA LEU A 31 -6.89 3.55 -1.37
C LEU A 31 -6.84 4.60 -0.26
N ILE A 32 -5.65 4.82 0.29
CA ILE A 32 -5.33 5.95 1.17
C ILE A 32 -4.37 6.83 0.38
N CYS A 33 -4.79 8.03 0.04
CA CYS A 33 -4.03 8.87 -0.88
C CYS A 33 -4.41 10.33 -0.70
N PRO A 34 -3.45 11.27 -0.79
CA PRO A 34 -3.82 12.68 -0.91
C PRO A 34 -4.63 12.88 -2.19
N ARG A 35 -5.72 13.64 -2.11
CA ARG A 35 -6.59 13.85 -3.27
C ARG A 35 -5.87 14.51 -4.44
N ASP A 36 -4.91 15.37 -4.16
CA ASP A 36 -4.11 16.01 -5.20
C ASP A 36 -3.16 15.06 -5.90
N HIS A 37 -2.79 13.95 -5.24
CA HIS A 37 -1.93 12.92 -5.83
C HIS A 37 -2.72 11.85 -6.59
N CYS A 38 -4.01 11.69 -6.29
CA CYS A 38 -4.90 10.73 -6.92
C CYS A 38 -6.18 11.42 -7.44
N PRO A 39 -6.07 12.39 -8.37
CA PRO A 39 -7.21 13.24 -8.71
C PRO A 39 -8.34 12.51 -9.45
N ASN A 40 -8.06 11.35 -10.04
CA ASN A 40 -9.06 10.58 -10.79
C ASN A 40 -9.67 9.43 -10.00
N ALA A 41 -9.27 9.26 -8.74
CA ALA A 41 -9.74 8.15 -7.91
C ALA A 41 -10.51 8.68 -6.71
N VAL A 42 -11.55 7.95 -6.32
CA VAL A 42 -12.22 8.19 -5.04
C VAL A 42 -11.35 7.59 -3.94
N VAL A 43 -10.81 8.41 -3.04
CA VAL A 43 -9.98 7.93 -1.95
C VAL A 43 -10.85 7.52 -0.76
N ASP A 44 -10.46 6.43 -0.09
CA ASP A 44 -11.14 5.99 1.13
C ASP A 44 -10.79 6.90 2.30
N ARG A 45 -9.56 7.42 2.30
CA ARG A 45 -9.05 8.29 3.36
C ARG A 45 -7.86 9.08 2.84
N GLU A 46 -7.73 10.34 3.28
CA GLU A 46 -6.50 11.10 3.07
C GLU A 46 -5.54 10.85 4.23
N PRO A 47 -4.24 10.63 3.94
CA PRO A 47 -3.24 10.47 4.99
C PRO A 47 -2.84 11.82 5.57
N PRO A 48 -2.26 11.85 6.79
CA PRO A 48 -1.63 13.07 7.31
C PRO A 48 -0.41 13.45 6.50
N VAL A 49 0.00 14.71 6.64
CA VAL A 49 1.36 15.15 6.27
C VAL A 49 2.18 15.15 7.55
N TRP A 50 3.25 14.36 7.57
CA TRP A 50 4.10 14.23 8.77
C TRP A 50 5.30 15.17 8.69
N PRO A 51 5.81 15.66 9.84
CA PRO A 51 6.99 16.53 9.89
C PRO A 51 8.28 15.71 9.81
N VAL A 52 8.45 14.94 8.74
CA VAL A 52 9.63 14.10 8.50
C VAL A 52 10.02 14.20 7.03
N ALA A 53 11.30 14.01 6.75
CA ALA A 53 11.79 13.96 5.38
C ALA A 53 11.23 12.74 4.64
N ALA A 54 11.06 12.85 3.33
CA ALA A 54 10.50 11.77 2.50
C ALA A 54 11.28 10.45 2.66
N GLU A 55 12.60 10.51 2.68
CA GLU A 55 13.44 9.31 2.82
C GLU A 55 13.29 8.65 4.19
N HIS A 56 13.07 9.45 5.23
CA HIS A 56 12.81 8.91 6.57
C HIS A 56 11.44 8.22 6.61
N LEU A 57 10.43 8.83 5.99
CA LEU A 57 9.10 8.20 5.89
C LEU A 57 9.18 6.89 5.09
N ARG A 58 9.96 6.85 4.02
CA ARG A 58 10.18 5.63 3.24
C ARG A 58 10.72 4.50 4.12
N SER A 59 11.71 4.80 4.97
CA SER A 59 12.28 3.82 5.89
C SER A 59 11.26 3.31 6.90
N ILE A 60 10.41 4.20 7.41
CA ILE A 60 9.35 3.83 8.35
C ILE A 60 8.35 2.89 7.68
N VAL A 61 7.91 3.21 6.47
CA VAL A 61 6.95 2.38 5.72
C VAL A 61 7.55 1.00 5.45
N SER A 62 8.81 0.95 5.02
CA SER A 62 9.49 -0.32 4.79
C SER A 62 9.54 -1.18 6.07
N ALA A 63 9.86 -0.58 7.20
CA ALA A 63 9.90 -1.30 8.48
C ALA A 63 8.53 -1.83 8.88
N VAL A 64 7.48 -1.04 8.71
CA VAL A 64 6.10 -1.47 9.00
C VAL A 64 5.70 -2.63 8.09
N ALA A 65 5.94 -2.51 6.78
CA ALA A 65 5.61 -3.55 5.82
C ALA A 65 6.31 -4.87 6.13
N ARG A 66 7.62 -4.81 6.39
CA ARG A 66 8.43 -6.00 6.72
C ARG A 66 7.98 -6.68 8.00
N GLY A 67 7.40 -5.93 8.93
CA GLY A 67 6.90 -6.47 10.19
C GLY A 67 5.54 -7.16 10.08
N GLN A 68 4.87 -7.07 8.93
CA GLN A 68 3.55 -7.68 8.77
C GLN A 68 3.66 -9.12 8.31
N PRO A 69 2.88 -10.05 8.92
CA PRO A 69 2.91 -11.45 8.52
C PRO A 69 2.50 -11.63 7.05
N GLY A 70 3.13 -12.57 6.36
CA GLY A 70 2.78 -12.91 4.99
C GLY A 70 3.24 -11.91 3.94
N THR A 71 4.07 -10.95 4.31
CA THR A 71 4.54 -9.89 3.40
C THR A 71 5.84 -10.28 2.72
N THR A 72 5.88 -10.13 1.41
CA THR A 72 7.07 -10.29 0.58
C THR A 72 7.34 -8.97 -0.14
N ILE A 73 8.59 -8.55 -0.18
CA ILE A 73 8.98 -7.35 -0.91
C ILE A 73 9.09 -7.71 -2.39
N LEU A 74 8.33 -7.01 -3.23
CA LEU A 74 8.40 -7.19 -4.67
C LEU A 74 9.38 -6.21 -5.31
N ASP A 75 9.34 -4.94 -4.90
CA ASP A 75 10.24 -3.91 -5.41
C ASP A 75 10.33 -2.75 -4.42
N GLU A 76 11.55 -2.43 -3.99
CA GLU A 76 11.85 -1.24 -3.18
C GLU A 76 12.94 -0.36 -3.81
N ARG A 77 13.37 -0.67 -5.03
CA ARG A 77 14.49 0.04 -5.67
C ARG A 77 14.05 1.27 -6.45
N GLY A 78 12.81 1.31 -6.88
CA GLY A 78 12.25 2.43 -7.63
C GLY A 78 11.63 3.49 -6.74
N ALA A 79 11.06 4.51 -7.37
CA ALA A 79 10.33 5.57 -6.67
C ALA A 79 9.08 5.03 -5.98
N GLN A 80 8.44 4.02 -6.55
CA GLN A 80 7.31 3.32 -5.96
C GLN A 80 7.78 2.01 -5.36
N THR A 81 7.32 1.70 -4.15
CA THR A 81 7.57 0.41 -3.55
C THR A 81 6.34 -0.48 -3.66
N ARG A 82 6.58 -1.78 -3.70
CA ARG A 82 5.52 -2.74 -3.94
C ARG A 82 5.72 -3.98 -3.09
N TYR A 83 4.66 -4.43 -2.46
CA TYR A 83 4.66 -5.57 -1.55
C TYR A 83 3.57 -6.56 -1.94
N LEU A 84 3.85 -7.84 -1.73
CA LEU A 84 2.86 -8.91 -1.80
C LEU A 84 2.50 -9.32 -0.38
N VAL A 85 1.21 -9.32 -0.06
CA VAL A 85 0.72 -9.76 1.25
C VAL A 85 -0.24 -10.93 1.04
N ARG A 86 0.09 -12.09 1.63
CA ARG A 86 -0.75 -13.29 1.55
C ARG A 86 -1.55 -13.47 2.83
N SER A 87 -2.82 -13.86 2.69
CA SER A 87 -3.64 -14.21 3.84
C SER A 87 -3.08 -15.44 4.56
N ARG A 88 -3.37 -15.55 5.87
CA ARG A 88 -2.77 -16.58 6.71
C ARG A 88 -3.24 -17.99 6.35
N LEU A 89 -4.54 -18.18 6.13
CA LEU A 89 -5.09 -19.50 5.90
C LEU A 89 -5.06 -19.89 4.43
N LEU A 90 -5.66 -19.07 3.57
CA LEU A 90 -5.86 -19.41 2.18
C LEU A 90 -4.73 -18.93 1.27
N ARG A 91 -3.82 -18.13 1.82
CA ARG A 91 -2.67 -17.60 1.07
C ARG A 91 -3.07 -16.75 -0.15
N PHE A 92 -4.24 -16.14 -0.09
CA PHE A 92 -4.71 -15.22 -1.15
C PHE A 92 -3.74 -14.04 -1.26
N PRO A 93 -3.25 -13.74 -2.48
CA PRO A 93 -2.28 -12.67 -2.66
C PRO A 93 -2.95 -11.33 -2.91
N ASP A 94 -2.53 -10.31 -2.16
CA ASP A 94 -2.88 -8.93 -2.39
C ASP A 94 -1.61 -8.14 -2.68
N THR A 95 -1.68 -7.17 -3.59
CA THR A 95 -0.55 -6.30 -3.91
C THR A 95 -0.77 -4.95 -3.24
N VAL A 96 0.25 -4.46 -2.53
CA VAL A 96 0.26 -3.13 -1.91
C VAL A 96 1.28 -2.27 -2.63
N ASN A 97 0.81 -1.18 -3.22
CA ASN A 97 1.66 -0.17 -3.88
C ASN A 97 1.78 1.04 -2.97
N VAL A 98 2.99 1.59 -2.87
CA VAL A 98 3.30 2.74 -2.01
C VAL A 98 4.08 3.79 -2.77
N ASP A 99 3.56 5.02 -2.79
CA ASP A 99 4.33 6.21 -3.15
C ASP A 99 4.61 7.03 -1.91
N ILE A 100 5.83 7.50 -1.76
CA ILE A 100 6.18 8.51 -0.76
C ILE A 100 6.16 9.87 -1.45
N VAL A 101 5.41 10.79 -0.90
CA VAL A 101 5.16 12.10 -1.52
C VAL A 101 5.75 13.20 -0.64
N GLY A 102 6.82 13.84 -1.12
CA GLY A 102 7.42 14.98 -0.44
C GLY A 102 6.51 16.20 -0.47
N ARG A 103 6.46 16.91 0.65
CA ARG A 103 5.68 18.14 0.80
C ARG A 103 6.57 19.29 1.30
N GLY A 104 7.84 19.24 1.00
CA GLY A 104 8.87 20.16 1.45
C GLY A 104 10.02 19.40 2.07
N GLU A 105 11.05 20.12 2.56
CA GLU A 105 12.31 19.52 2.99
C GLU A 105 12.13 18.51 4.13
N ASN A 106 11.30 18.84 5.11
CA ASN A 106 11.06 17.98 6.29
C ASN A 106 9.57 17.72 6.46
N ARG A 107 8.86 17.51 5.36
CA ARG A 107 7.43 17.18 5.37
C ARG A 107 7.16 16.16 4.27
N ALA A 108 6.41 15.14 4.59
CA ALA A 108 6.06 14.10 3.62
C ALA A 108 4.73 13.45 3.98
N THR A 109 4.10 12.92 2.95
CA THR A 109 2.92 12.06 3.06
C THR A 109 3.12 10.85 2.15
N LEU A 110 2.08 10.05 1.98
CA LEU A 110 2.17 8.82 1.20
C LEU A 110 0.87 8.52 0.50
N ALA A 111 0.95 7.62 -0.48
CA ALA A 111 -0.19 6.97 -1.09
C ALA A 111 -0.04 5.47 -0.90
N LEU A 112 -1.10 4.81 -0.46
CA LEU A 112 -1.17 3.36 -0.26
C LEU A 112 -2.35 2.82 -1.06
N TYR A 113 -2.07 1.86 -1.95
CA TYR A 113 -3.11 1.17 -2.69
C TYR A 113 -2.98 -0.33 -2.50
N SER A 114 -4.00 -0.96 -1.93
CA SER A 114 -4.02 -2.40 -1.67
C SER A 114 -5.15 -3.03 -2.47
N ARG A 115 -4.84 -4.07 -3.26
CA ARG A 115 -5.80 -4.70 -4.16
C ARG A 115 -5.61 -6.20 -4.20
N SER A 116 -6.73 -6.92 -4.27
CA SER A 116 -6.75 -8.37 -4.34
C SER A 116 -6.53 -8.84 -5.77
N GLN A 117 -5.80 -9.92 -5.96
CA GLN A 117 -5.72 -10.62 -7.23
C GLN A 117 -6.97 -11.45 -7.47
N ILE A 118 -7.55 -12.01 -6.42
CA ILE A 118 -8.59 -13.02 -6.48
C ILE A 118 -9.85 -12.51 -5.79
N GLY A 119 -11.00 -12.84 -6.37
CA GLY A 119 -12.31 -12.58 -5.78
C GLY A 119 -12.94 -11.27 -6.22
N ARG A 120 -14.26 -11.21 -6.11
CA ARG A 120 -15.05 -10.03 -6.47
C ARG A 120 -15.17 -9.06 -5.31
N THR A 121 -15.11 -9.57 -4.09
CA THR A 121 -15.11 -8.77 -2.87
C THR A 121 -14.06 -9.31 -1.92
N ASP A 122 -13.44 -8.41 -1.17
CA ASP A 122 -12.46 -8.77 -0.14
C ASP A 122 -13.06 -8.67 1.27
N PHE A 123 -14.35 -8.34 1.39
CA PHE A 123 -15.04 -8.11 2.67
C PHE A 123 -14.31 -7.09 3.56
N GLY A 124 -13.69 -6.10 2.95
CA GLY A 124 -12.97 -5.04 3.65
C GLY A 124 -11.55 -5.39 4.10
N THR A 125 -10.99 -6.51 3.65
CA THR A 125 -9.64 -6.94 4.03
C THR A 125 -8.59 -5.91 3.65
N ASN A 126 -8.62 -5.38 2.41
CA ASN A 126 -7.66 -4.39 1.96
C ASN A 126 -7.79 -3.08 2.75
N ARG A 127 -9.02 -2.64 3.04
CA ARG A 127 -9.28 -1.44 3.82
C ARG A 127 -8.70 -1.56 5.23
N ARG A 128 -8.97 -2.67 5.91
CA ARG A 128 -8.44 -2.93 7.26
C ARG A 128 -6.92 -3.01 7.27
N ARG A 129 -6.32 -3.60 6.22
CA ARG A 129 -4.87 -3.66 6.08
C ARG A 129 -4.27 -2.26 6.03
N LEU A 130 -4.78 -1.40 5.17
CA LEU A 130 -4.24 -0.05 5.02
C LEU A 130 -4.45 0.80 6.26
N GLU A 131 -5.59 0.67 6.92
CA GLU A 131 -5.84 1.38 8.19
C GLU A 131 -4.84 0.93 9.28
N ARG A 132 -4.55 -0.37 9.35
CA ARG A 132 -3.56 -0.89 10.29
C ARG A 132 -2.15 -0.40 9.97
N TRP A 133 -1.76 -0.44 8.68
CA TRP A 133 -0.44 0.05 8.28
C TRP A 133 -0.31 1.54 8.60
N LEU A 134 -1.32 2.33 8.30
CA LEU A 134 -1.30 3.77 8.58
C LEU A 134 -1.12 4.03 10.08
N ALA A 135 -1.86 3.32 10.93
CA ALA A 135 -1.74 3.46 12.39
C ALA A 135 -0.33 3.11 12.88
N LEU A 136 0.27 2.06 12.33
CA LEU A 136 1.63 1.66 12.70
C LEU A 136 2.68 2.68 12.22
N ILE A 137 2.49 3.24 11.03
CA ILE A 137 3.35 4.30 10.50
C ILE A 137 3.26 5.54 11.39
N GLU A 138 2.04 5.97 11.74
CA GLU A 138 1.84 7.11 12.62
C GLU A 138 2.51 6.92 13.98
N ALA A 139 2.38 5.73 14.55
CA ALA A 139 3.01 5.42 15.83
C ALA A 139 4.55 5.52 15.75
N ARG A 140 5.15 5.03 14.68
CA ARG A 140 6.60 5.13 14.50
C ARG A 140 7.06 6.57 14.29
N VAL A 141 6.32 7.35 13.51
CA VAL A 141 6.64 8.78 13.33
C VAL A 141 6.59 9.50 14.68
N ALA A 142 5.56 9.24 15.48
CA ALA A 142 5.41 9.85 16.81
C ALA A 142 6.53 9.47 17.76
N MET A 143 7.12 8.29 17.58
CA MET A 143 8.24 7.83 18.42
C MET A 143 9.61 8.32 17.93
N GLY A 144 9.63 9.10 16.86
CA GLY A 144 10.88 9.60 16.27
C GLY A 144 11.61 8.58 15.41
N GLY A 145 10.96 7.49 15.14
CA GLY A 145 11.58 6.40 14.46
C GLY A 145 11.22 6.07 13.10
#